data_1407d76f651fc5af89b0acd6d03c8cc3
#
_entry.id   1407d76f651fc5af89b0acd6d03c8cc3
#
_cell.length_a   1.000
_cell.length_b   1.000
_cell.length_c   1.000
_cell.angle_alpha   90.00
_cell.angle_beta   90.00
_cell.angle_gamma   90.00
#
_symmetry.space_group_name_H-M   'P 1'
#
loop_
_entity.id
_entity.type
_entity.pdbx_description
1 polymer ?
#
loop_
_entity_poly.entity_id
_entity_poly.type
_entity_poly.pdbx_seq_one_letter_code
_entity_poly.pdbx_strand_id
1 'polypeptide(L)'
;MKRLPLILLLLTTALTASADRVKVRLFANHTIDRIYISFDLGTYDLIADDTTNLASAMGEGKSVELYPDGKYVHVAVDGLTYGRFKSVSFLANDTACILCLNPYNIKNRTYEGNLIVTVNKGGKLQLVNDVEFETYIAGVVQSEIYGDQTDIFRVQAIISRTWALRNINKHKAEGYNFCDHVHCQAYLNRCVRPDIMLGTIQSSGQTIVDSAGNLIETPFHSNSGGETANSEDVWRSALPYLRSVPDTFSYHMRQSEWVKVLSEEKWMNYFANRHHLDIHDDSIRHELLTFTQSSRKVRICDVPLTRIRNDFQLKSTFFNVLYDSAAHRVTLSGHGYGHGVGLSQEGTIRMVGLGISYDSIIRHYYTGAQIQYDTEHPHTYVENYIQQITRIIEEDKNAVTRTKSKKDDWLGRLFRLRDREEREEVYDPNNADLDTDWQYDW
;
A
#
# COMPACT_ATOMS: atom_id res chain seq x y z
N MET A 1 38.24 57.61 9.65
CA MET A 1 37.58 56.83 8.63
C MET A 1 37.65 55.34 9.06
N LYS A 2 36.62 54.82 9.72
CA LYS A 2 36.55 53.42 10.16
C LYS A 2 35.77 52.63 9.08
N ARG A 3 36.43 51.64 8.45
CA ARG A 3 35.82 50.73 7.48
C ARG A 3 35.03 49.67 8.24
N LEU A 4 33.72 49.60 8.00
CA LEU A 4 32.84 48.55 8.45
C LEU A 4 33.00 47.33 7.52
N PRO A 5 33.20 46.08 7.99
CA PRO A 5 33.16 44.94 7.13
C PRO A 5 31.71 44.57 6.85
N LEU A 6 31.39 44.48 5.59
CA LEU A 6 30.11 43.97 5.08
C LEU A 6 30.08 42.45 5.30
N ILE A 7 29.37 42.00 6.34
CA ILE A 7 29.08 40.58 6.57
C ILE A 7 28.00 40.17 5.57
N LEU A 8 28.43 39.46 4.53
CA LEU A 8 27.56 38.84 3.56
C LEU A 8 26.93 37.60 4.24
N LEU A 9 25.70 37.75 4.73
CA LEU A 9 24.91 36.65 5.28
C LEU A 9 24.43 35.81 4.09
N LEU A 10 25.17 34.74 3.79
CA LEU A 10 24.72 33.67 2.91
C LEU A 10 23.58 32.94 3.60
N LEU A 11 22.34 33.35 3.33
CA LEU A 11 21.18 32.50 3.57
C LEU A 11 21.31 31.27 2.65
N THR A 12 21.85 30.21 3.17
CA THR A 12 21.64 28.88 2.60
C THR A 12 20.17 28.52 2.89
N THR A 13 19.29 28.85 1.96
CA THR A 13 18.00 28.19 1.90
C THR A 13 18.28 26.71 1.66
N ALA A 14 18.29 25.93 2.71
CA ALA A 14 18.13 24.49 2.59
C ALA A 14 16.78 24.32 1.86
N LEU A 15 16.82 24.03 0.56
CA LEU A 15 15.68 23.44 -0.13
C LEU A 15 15.47 22.08 0.55
N THR A 16 14.64 22.07 1.59
CA THR A 16 13.97 20.86 2.01
C THR A 16 13.15 20.44 0.79
N ALA A 17 13.57 19.38 0.13
CA ALA A 17 12.83 18.78 -0.95
C ALA A 17 11.49 18.32 -0.34
N SER A 18 10.46 19.17 -0.45
CA SER A 18 9.09 18.77 -0.23
C SER A 18 8.87 17.56 -1.10
N ALA A 19 8.34 16.49 -0.52
CA ALA A 19 7.93 15.32 -1.29
C ALA A 19 6.62 15.63 -2.00
N ASP A 20 6.61 16.65 -2.88
CA ASP A 20 5.42 17.00 -3.68
C ASP A 20 5.09 15.88 -4.67
N ARG A 21 6.11 15.11 -5.07
CA ARG A 21 5.97 13.99 -6.01
C ARG A 21 6.80 12.79 -5.55
N VAL A 22 6.31 11.59 -5.89
CA VAL A 22 7.03 10.33 -5.63
C VAL A 22 7.09 9.48 -6.88
N LYS A 23 8.15 8.70 -6.99
CA LYS A 23 8.38 7.74 -8.06
C LYS A 23 8.08 6.33 -7.55
N VAL A 24 7.11 5.67 -8.16
CA VAL A 24 6.67 4.33 -7.75
C VAL A 24 6.91 3.35 -8.89
N ARG A 25 7.72 2.32 -8.64
CA ARG A 25 7.90 1.21 -9.59
C ARG A 25 6.63 0.38 -9.61
N LEU A 26 5.97 0.31 -10.78
CA LEU A 26 4.73 -0.41 -10.99
C LEU A 26 4.99 -1.86 -11.44
N PHE A 27 4.04 -2.75 -11.13
CA PHE A 27 4.12 -4.19 -11.45
C PHE A 27 5.42 -4.82 -10.94
N ALA A 28 5.87 -4.44 -9.74
CA ALA A 28 7.20 -4.78 -9.23
C ALA A 28 7.45 -6.29 -9.07
N ASN A 29 6.40 -7.06 -8.82
CA ASN A 29 6.41 -8.53 -8.71
C ASN A 29 6.08 -9.26 -10.03
N HIS A 30 5.97 -8.54 -11.15
CA HIS A 30 5.70 -9.10 -12.47
C HIS A 30 6.85 -8.86 -13.44
N THR A 31 6.94 -9.72 -14.44
CA THR A 31 7.84 -9.57 -15.57
C THR A 31 7.07 -8.97 -16.74
N ILE A 32 7.43 -7.76 -17.17
CA ILE A 32 6.75 -7.05 -18.26
C ILE A 32 7.57 -7.15 -19.54
N ASP A 33 7.12 -7.99 -20.47
CA ASP A 33 7.72 -8.15 -21.81
C ASP A 33 7.10 -7.25 -22.86
N ARG A 34 5.83 -6.85 -22.66
CA ARG A 34 5.08 -6.02 -23.58
C ARG A 34 3.97 -5.31 -22.84
N ILE A 35 3.75 -4.05 -23.18
CA ILE A 35 2.65 -3.26 -22.62
C ILE A 35 2.03 -2.37 -23.67
N TYR A 36 0.72 -2.22 -23.60
CA TYR A 36 -0.05 -1.23 -24.33
C TYR A 36 -0.49 -0.13 -23.37
N ILE A 37 -0.31 1.11 -23.77
CA ILE A 37 -0.67 2.28 -22.99
C ILE A 37 -1.71 3.06 -23.77
N SER A 38 -2.85 3.33 -23.13
CA SER A 38 -3.91 4.19 -23.65
C SER A 38 -4.16 5.36 -22.69
N PHE A 39 -4.98 6.31 -23.10
CA PHE A 39 -5.22 7.56 -22.40
C PHE A 39 -6.72 7.68 -22.11
N ASP A 40 -7.09 7.54 -20.84
CA ASP A 40 -8.48 7.55 -20.41
C ASP A 40 -9.01 8.97 -20.19
N LEU A 41 -8.10 9.90 -19.83
CA LEU A 41 -8.42 11.32 -19.61
C LEU A 41 -7.19 12.19 -19.86
N GLY A 42 -7.41 13.41 -20.39
CA GLY A 42 -6.37 14.39 -20.65
C GLY A 42 -5.44 14.03 -21.81
N THR A 43 -4.32 14.71 -21.89
CA THR A 43 -3.32 14.46 -22.95
C THR A 43 -1.92 14.36 -22.36
N TYR A 44 -1.06 13.65 -23.09
CA TYR A 44 0.33 13.40 -22.72
C TYR A 44 1.28 13.71 -23.88
N ASP A 45 2.45 14.23 -23.54
CA ASP A 45 3.57 14.28 -24.48
C ASP A 45 4.46 13.06 -24.31
N LEU A 46 4.83 12.43 -25.43
CA LEU A 46 5.71 11.26 -25.46
C LEU A 46 7.14 11.72 -25.76
N ILE A 47 7.99 11.64 -24.75
CA ILE A 47 9.39 12.09 -24.82
C ILE A 47 10.33 10.89 -24.72
N ALA A 48 11.29 10.78 -25.65
CA ALA A 48 12.33 9.77 -25.61
C ALA A 48 13.69 10.39 -25.22
N ASP A 49 14.47 9.63 -24.46
CA ASP A 49 15.83 9.98 -24.02
C ASP A 49 15.91 11.42 -23.43
N ASP A 50 14.86 11.78 -22.67
CA ASP A 50 14.67 13.06 -21.95
C ASP A 50 14.51 14.33 -22.82
N THR A 51 14.77 14.25 -24.12
CA THR A 51 14.82 15.44 -24.99
C THR A 51 14.09 15.30 -26.32
N THR A 52 13.89 14.09 -26.81
CA THR A 52 13.31 13.86 -28.14
C THR A 52 11.80 13.73 -28.04
N ASN A 53 11.08 14.73 -28.52
CA ASN A 53 9.61 14.66 -28.60
C ASN A 53 9.21 13.74 -29.76
N LEU A 54 8.57 12.60 -29.43
CA LEU A 54 8.05 11.64 -30.42
C LEU A 54 6.62 11.98 -30.83
N ALA A 55 5.78 12.42 -29.89
CA ALA A 55 4.39 12.81 -30.15
C ALA A 55 3.93 13.76 -29.04
N SER A 56 3.07 14.73 -29.40
CA SER A 56 2.50 15.68 -28.45
C SER A 56 0.99 15.54 -28.38
N ALA A 57 0.43 15.90 -27.20
CA ALA A 57 -1.00 15.94 -26.91
C ALA A 57 -1.72 14.62 -27.28
N MET A 58 -1.10 13.49 -26.95
CA MET A 58 -1.72 12.16 -27.12
C MET A 58 -2.84 11.99 -26.12
N GLY A 59 -4.04 11.70 -26.58
CA GLY A 59 -5.25 11.55 -25.75
C GLY A 59 -6.11 10.36 -26.18
N GLU A 60 -7.39 10.41 -25.85
CA GLU A 60 -8.37 9.36 -26.12
C GLU A 60 -8.27 8.86 -27.58
N GLY A 61 -8.35 7.55 -27.76
CA GLY A 61 -8.26 6.88 -29.07
C GLY A 61 -6.83 6.63 -29.57
N LYS A 62 -5.79 7.15 -28.87
CA LYS A 62 -4.40 6.86 -29.16
C LYS A 62 -3.89 5.69 -28.33
N SER A 63 -2.92 4.95 -28.88
CA SER A 63 -2.28 3.85 -28.15
C SER A 63 -0.78 3.79 -28.43
N VAL A 64 -0.02 3.40 -27.41
CA VAL A 64 1.43 3.20 -27.49
C VAL A 64 1.75 1.77 -27.09
N GLU A 65 2.44 1.06 -27.98
CA GLU A 65 2.99 -0.25 -27.69
C GLU A 65 4.47 -0.13 -27.32
N LEU A 66 4.86 -0.73 -26.20
CA LEU A 66 6.24 -0.78 -25.73
C LEU A 66 6.67 -2.23 -25.49
N TYR A 67 7.89 -2.57 -25.88
CA TYR A 67 8.56 -3.83 -25.55
C TYR A 67 10.09 -3.66 -25.48
N PRO A 68 10.81 -4.52 -24.77
CA PRO A 68 12.27 -4.43 -24.71
C PRO A 68 12.91 -4.92 -26.02
N ASP A 69 13.89 -4.15 -26.51
CA ASP A 69 14.78 -4.52 -27.63
C ASP A 69 16.24 -4.37 -27.12
N GLY A 70 16.78 -5.45 -26.60
CA GLY A 70 18.07 -5.44 -25.88
C GLY A 70 17.97 -4.57 -24.63
N LYS A 71 18.77 -3.51 -24.57
CA LYS A 71 18.76 -2.53 -23.47
C LYS A 71 17.90 -1.30 -23.74
N TYR A 72 17.15 -1.30 -24.84
CA TYR A 72 16.33 -0.19 -25.28
C TYR A 72 14.84 -0.55 -25.19
N VAL A 73 14.00 0.46 -25.07
CA VAL A 73 12.54 0.37 -25.20
C VAL A 73 12.20 0.61 -26.66
N HIS A 74 11.58 -0.38 -27.31
CA HIS A 74 10.98 -0.19 -28.63
C HIS A 74 9.63 0.52 -28.49
N VAL A 75 9.36 1.49 -29.37
CA VAL A 75 8.16 2.32 -29.35
C VAL A 75 7.42 2.21 -30.66
N ALA A 76 6.13 1.90 -30.60
CA ALA A 76 5.19 2.05 -31.68
C ALA A 76 3.97 2.84 -31.22
N VAL A 77 3.50 3.79 -32.03
CA VAL A 77 2.30 4.62 -31.77
C VAL A 77 1.29 4.33 -32.85
N ASP A 78 0.08 3.93 -32.47
CA ASP A 78 -1.00 3.54 -33.40
C ASP A 78 -0.53 2.55 -34.49
N GLY A 79 0.37 1.62 -34.12
CA GLY A 79 0.95 0.61 -35.01
C GLY A 79 2.14 1.08 -35.86
N LEU A 80 2.51 2.37 -35.81
CA LEU A 80 3.69 2.90 -36.54
C LEU A 80 4.92 2.89 -35.62
N THR A 81 6.01 2.25 -36.06
CA THR A 81 7.27 2.19 -35.33
C THR A 81 7.99 3.54 -35.35
N TYR A 82 8.33 4.03 -34.17
CA TYR A 82 9.11 5.25 -33.96
C TYR A 82 10.60 4.98 -33.71
N GLY A 83 10.94 3.77 -33.29
CA GLY A 83 12.32 3.36 -33.06
C GLY A 83 12.54 2.76 -31.67
N ARG A 84 13.79 2.84 -31.18
CA ARG A 84 14.21 2.31 -29.88
C ARG A 84 15.03 3.34 -29.11
N PHE A 85 14.75 3.47 -27.80
CA PHE A 85 15.26 4.52 -26.96
C PHE A 85 15.70 3.95 -25.60
N LYS A 86 16.59 4.63 -24.88
CA LYS A 86 17.05 4.22 -23.54
C LYS A 86 15.93 4.40 -22.51
N SER A 87 15.16 5.49 -22.65
CA SER A 87 14.03 5.82 -21.80
C SER A 87 12.88 6.40 -22.64
N VAL A 88 11.65 6.20 -22.18
CA VAL A 88 10.44 6.78 -22.75
C VAL A 88 9.60 7.33 -21.63
N SER A 89 9.25 8.61 -21.70
CA SER A 89 8.46 9.31 -20.69
C SER A 89 7.13 9.78 -21.28
N PHE A 90 6.05 9.53 -20.58
CA PHE A 90 4.72 10.09 -20.81
C PHE A 90 4.55 11.24 -19.82
N LEU A 91 4.57 12.45 -20.31
CA LEU A 91 4.44 13.66 -19.49
C LEU A 91 3.00 14.17 -19.59
N ALA A 92 2.32 14.20 -18.47
CA ALA A 92 0.95 14.72 -18.38
C ALA A 92 0.93 16.22 -18.66
N ASN A 93 0.04 16.66 -19.54
CA ASN A 93 -0.11 18.07 -19.90
C ASN A 93 -1.05 18.83 -18.93
N ASP A 94 -1.75 18.10 -18.05
CA ASP A 94 -2.63 18.63 -17.00
C ASP A 94 -2.59 17.70 -15.78
N THR A 95 -3.04 18.20 -14.64
CA THR A 95 -3.10 17.46 -13.37
C THR A 95 -4.12 16.33 -13.36
N ALA A 96 -5.14 16.39 -14.21
CA ALA A 96 -6.21 15.40 -14.29
C ALA A 96 -6.00 14.29 -15.35
N CYS A 97 -4.76 14.12 -15.84
CA CYS A 97 -4.47 13.12 -16.88
C CYS A 97 -4.42 11.71 -16.31
N ILE A 98 -5.02 10.75 -17.02
CA ILE A 98 -5.11 9.33 -16.62
C ILE A 98 -4.59 8.44 -17.74
N LEU A 99 -3.60 7.58 -17.38
CA LEU A 99 -3.06 6.51 -18.21
C LEU A 99 -3.72 5.17 -17.85
N CYS A 100 -4.08 4.38 -18.85
CA CYS A 100 -4.39 2.96 -18.70
C CYS A 100 -3.19 2.13 -19.14
N LEU A 101 -2.63 1.36 -18.20
CA LEU A 101 -1.51 0.46 -18.40
C LEU A 101 -2.02 -0.96 -18.59
N ASN A 102 -1.84 -1.51 -19.80
CA ASN A 102 -2.35 -2.82 -20.17
C ASN A 102 -1.19 -3.77 -20.55
N PRO A 103 -0.47 -4.35 -19.56
CA PRO A 103 0.59 -5.30 -19.82
C PRO A 103 0.02 -6.64 -20.32
N TYR A 104 0.76 -7.32 -21.20
CA TYR A 104 0.33 -8.59 -21.78
C TYR A 104 0.18 -9.67 -20.69
N ASN A 105 -0.98 -10.33 -20.64
CA ASN A 105 -1.35 -11.38 -19.66
C ASN A 105 -1.37 -10.94 -18.17
N ILE A 106 -1.43 -9.66 -17.89
CA ILE A 106 -1.58 -9.13 -16.54
C ILE A 106 -2.79 -8.17 -16.54
N LYS A 107 -3.52 -8.11 -15.42
CA LYS A 107 -4.65 -7.19 -15.26
C LYS A 107 -4.20 -5.74 -15.52
N ASN A 108 -4.98 -5.01 -16.30
CA ASN A 108 -4.74 -3.59 -16.55
C ASN A 108 -4.94 -2.76 -15.29
N ARG A 109 -4.23 -1.64 -15.23
CA ARG A 109 -4.30 -0.68 -14.12
C ARG A 109 -4.27 0.75 -14.64
N THR A 110 -4.92 1.66 -13.93
CA THR A 110 -4.97 3.08 -14.28
C THR A 110 -4.21 3.91 -13.26
N TYR A 111 -3.49 4.92 -13.75
CA TYR A 111 -2.68 5.81 -12.91
C TYR A 111 -2.77 7.26 -13.38
N GLU A 112 -2.55 8.18 -12.46
CA GLU A 112 -2.41 9.61 -12.70
C GLU A 112 -0.94 10.01 -12.73
N GLY A 113 -0.63 11.21 -13.23
CA GLY A 113 0.73 11.75 -13.29
C GLY A 113 1.54 11.22 -14.47
N ASN A 114 2.87 11.29 -14.35
CA ASN A 114 3.79 10.89 -15.42
C ASN A 114 4.14 9.40 -15.34
N LEU A 115 4.58 8.85 -16.47
CA LEU A 115 5.11 7.49 -16.51
C LEU A 115 6.47 7.50 -17.20
N ILE A 116 7.44 6.83 -16.60
CA ILE A 116 8.80 6.64 -17.17
C ILE A 116 9.00 5.15 -17.40
N VAL A 117 9.40 4.78 -18.62
CA VAL A 117 9.63 3.38 -19.00
C VAL A 117 11.08 3.21 -19.47
N THR A 118 11.74 2.22 -18.90
CA THR A 118 13.13 1.84 -19.22
C THR A 118 13.23 0.31 -19.33
N VAL A 119 14.40 -0.20 -19.72
CA VAL A 119 14.70 -1.63 -19.63
C VAL A 119 15.61 -1.89 -18.44
N ASN A 120 15.21 -2.77 -17.54
CA ASN A 120 15.97 -3.15 -16.34
C ASN A 120 17.16 -4.08 -16.68
N LYS A 121 18.00 -4.39 -15.69
CA LYS A 121 19.16 -5.28 -15.84
C LYS A 121 18.80 -6.69 -16.31
N GLY A 122 17.56 -7.14 -16.10
CA GLY A 122 17.04 -8.42 -16.54
C GLY A 122 16.49 -8.42 -17.97
N GLY A 123 16.61 -7.29 -18.72
CA GLY A 123 16.12 -7.18 -20.08
C GLY A 123 14.59 -7.05 -20.20
N LYS A 124 13.90 -6.61 -19.15
CA LYS A 124 12.46 -6.44 -19.08
C LYS A 124 12.08 -4.97 -18.89
N LEU A 125 10.87 -4.60 -19.28
CA LEU A 125 10.39 -3.24 -19.03
C LEU A 125 10.31 -2.97 -17.52
N GLN A 126 10.77 -1.79 -17.13
CA GLN A 126 10.56 -1.20 -15.82
C GLN A 126 9.73 0.06 -15.98
N LEU A 127 8.58 0.07 -15.33
CA LEU A 127 7.64 1.17 -15.33
C LEU A 127 7.73 1.92 -14.00
N VAL A 128 7.90 3.22 -14.05
CA VAL A 128 7.95 4.08 -12.87
C VAL A 128 6.92 5.19 -13.04
N ASN A 129 5.90 5.19 -12.19
CA ASN A 129 4.92 6.27 -12.11
C ASN A 129 5.52 7.42 -11.29
N ASP A 130 5.59 8.59 -11.85
CA ASP A 130 5.95 9.83 -11.15
C ASP A 130 4.64 10.58 -10.89
N VAL A 131 4.21 10.58 -9.64
CA VAL A 131 2.87 10.99 -9.23
C VAL A 131 2.94 11.94 -8.03
N GLU A 132 1.94 12.77 -7.88
CA GLU A 132 1.75 13.62 -6.71
C GLU A 132 1.60 12.78 -5.43
N PHE A 133 2.23 13.25 -4.34
CA PHE A 133 2.35 12.46 -3.11
C PHE A 133 0.99 12.11 -2.50
N GLU A 134 0.05 13.05 -2.40
CA GLU A 134 -1.27 12.76 -1.83
C GLU A 134 -2.15 11.90 -2.77
N THR A 135 -1.98 12.01 -4.08
CA THR A 135 -2.60 11.10 -5.07
C THR A 135 -2.08 9.67 -4.89
N TYR A 136 -0.76 9.51 -4.67
CA TYR A 136 -0.18 8.22 -4.30
C TYR A 136 -0.77 7.67 -2.99
N ILE A 137 -0.85 8.50 -1.93
CA ILE A 137 -1.42 8.08 -0.65
C ILE A 137 -2.88 7.63 -0.82
N ALA A 138 -3.70 8.36 -1.58
CA ALA A 138 -5.08 7.96 -1.86
C ALA A 138 -5.17 6.59 -2.57
N GLY A 139 -4.30 6.33 -3.56
CA GLY A 139 -4.20 5.04 -4.23
C GLY A 139 -3.76 3.91 -3.31
N VAL A 140 -2.84 4.18 -2.38
CA VAL A 140 -2.45 3.24 -1.31
C VAL A 140 -3.63 2.94 -0.40
N VAL A 141 -4.34 3.96 0.10
CA VAL A 141 -5.52 3.77 0.97
C VAL A 141 -6.56 2.90 0.28
N GLN A 142 -6.86 3.16 -1.00
CA GLN A 142 -7.81 2.34 -1.76
C GLN A 142 -7.34 0.88 -1.91
N SER A 143 -6.04 0.65 -1.99
CA SER A 143 -5.47 -0.69 -2.14
C SER A 143 -5.36 -1.47 -0.83
N GLU A 144 -5.28 -0.78 0.32
CA GLU A 144 -4.95 -1.40 1.62
C GLU A 144 -6.17 -1.61 2.52
N ILE A 145 -7.19 -0.75 2.48
CA ILE A 145 -8.29 -0.82 3.43
C ILE A 145 -9.68 -0.72 2.78
N TYR A 146 -10.63 -1.48 3.30
CA TYR A 146 -12.04 -1.37 2.94
C TYR A 146 -12.82 -0.57 3.99
N GLY A 147 -13.99 -0.10 3.64
CA GLY A 147 -14.89 0.64 4.52
C GLY A 147 -15.79 1.60 3.75
N ASP A 148 -16.62 2.34 4.49
CA ASP A 148 -17.62 3.29 3.96
C ASP A 148 -17.65 4.63 4.72
N GLN A 149 -16.77 4.81 5.71
CA GLN A 149 -16.71 6.02 6.53
C GLN A 149 -15.36 6.72 6.32
N THR A 150 -15.41 8.02 6.08
CA THR A 150 -14.25 8.88 5.76
C THR A 150 -13.14 8.79 6.82
N ASP A 151 -13.48 8.67 8.11
CA ASP A 151 -12.48 8.58 9.17
C ASP A 151 -11.66 7.29 9.14
N ILE A 152 -12.18 6.18 8.58
CA ILE A 152 -11.40 4.95 8.33
C ILE A 152 -10.24 5.27 7.37
N PHE A 153 -10.58 5.96 6.28
CA PHE A 153 -9.60 6.33 5.25
C PHE A 153 -8.63 7.40 5.74
N ARG A 154 -9.09 8.30 6.59
CA ARG A 154 -8.27 9.31 7.26
C ARG A 154 -7.19 8.65 8.13
N VAL A 155 -7.54 7.67 8.95
CA VAL A 155 -6.57 6.90 9.75
C VAL A 155 -5.55 6.22 8.84
N GLN A 156 -6.01 5.48 7.82
CA GLN A 156 -5.13 4.78 6.89
C GLN A 156 -4.22 5.76 6.13
N ALA A 157 -4.72 6.91 5.71
CA ALA A 157 -3.92 7.94 5.03
C ALA A 157 -2.79 8.48 5.92
N ILE A 158 -3.08 8.76 7.20
CA ILE A 158 -2.07 9.24 8.16
C ILE A 158 -0.96 8.22 8.36
N ILE A 159 -1.30 6.94 8.57
CA ILE A 159 -0.28 5.89 8.78
C ILE A 159 0.52 5.63 7.49
N SER A 160 -0.14 5.60 6.33
CA SER A 160 0.52 5.39 5.03
C SER A 160 1.45 6.55 4.68
N ARG A 161 1.04 7.78 4.94
CA ARG A 161 1.86 8.99 4.75
C ARG A 161 3.07 8.99 5.67
N THR A 162 2.90 8.67 6.94
CA THR A 162 3.99 8.57 7.91
C THR A 162 5.03 7.56 7.48
N TRP A 163 4.59 6.37 7.08
CA TRP A 163 5.47 5.33 6.56
C TRP A 163 6.22 5.79 5.31
N ALA A 164 5.52 6.40 4.35
CA ALA A 164 6.10 6.83 3.09
C ALA A 164 7.17 7.91 3.31
N LEU A 165 6.89 8.94 4.12
CA LEU A 165 7.88 9.99 4.42
C LEU A 165 9.10 9.44 5.16
N ARG A 166 8.89 8.54 6.13
CA ARG A 166 9.98 7.88 6.84
C ARG A 166 10.87 7.05 5.90
N ASN A 167 10.29 6.41 4.90
CA ASN A 167 10.95 5.49 3.99
C ASN A 167 11.19 6.07 2.58
N ILE A 168 11.13 7.39 2.41
CA ILE A 168 11.16 8.08 1.10
C ILE A 168 12.39 7.73 0.24
N ASN A 169 13.47 7.31 0.85
CA ASN A 169 14.72 6.96 0.20
C ASN A 169 14.94 5.44 0.03
N LYS A 170 13.92 4.59 0.32
CA LYS A 170 14.07 3.13 0.39
C LYS A 170 14.68 2.52 -0.90
N HIS A 171 14.27 3.00 -2.07
CA HIS A 171 14.76 2.54 -3.38
C HIS A 171 15.50 3.63 -4.17
N LYS A 172 16.02 4.66 -3.50
CA LYS A 172 16.72 5.78 -4.17
C LYS A 172 17.85 5.33 -5.09
N ALA A 173 18.61 4.30 -4.70
CA ALA A 173 19.70 3.75 -5.51
C ALA A 173 19.20 3.06 -6.80
N GLU A 174 17.93 2.70 -6.87
CA GLU A 174 17.27 2.06 -8.01
C GLU A 174 16.53 3.08 -8.90
N GLY A 175 16.52 4.35 -8.51
CA GLY A 175 15.93 5.46 -9.28
C GLY A 175 14.44 5.71 -9.03
N TYR A 176 13.84 5.12 -7.97
CA TYR A 176 12.48 5.37 -7.53
C TYR A 176 12.39 5.40 -5.99
N ASN A 177 11.24 5.77 -5.42
CA ASN A 177 11.04 5.84 -3.98
C ASN A 177 10.48 4.52 -3.42
N PHE A 178 9.44 3.99 -4.08
CA PHE A 178 8.69 2.82 -3.61
C PHE A 178 8.44 1.83 -4.75
N CYS A 179 8.14 0.58 -4.40
CA CYS A 179 7.47 -0.35 -5.31
C CYS A 179 5.97 -0.43 -4.96
N ASP A 180 5.15 -0.90 -5.89
CA ASP A 180 3.69 -0.99 -5.78
C ASP A 180 3.19 -2.23 -5.02
N HIS A 181 4.09 -2.93 -4.33
CA HIS A 181 3.80 -4.20 -3.65
C HIS A 181 3.98 -4.06 -2.13
N VAL A 182 3.50 -5.04 -1.37
CA VAL A 182 3.56 -5.13 0.10
C VAL A 182 4.96 -4.99 0.73
N HIS A 183 6.04 -5.15 -0.05
CA HIS A 183 7.40 -4.79 0.38
C HIS A 183 7.52 -3.29 0.72
N CYS A 184 6.72 -2.45 0.09
CA CYS A 184 6.53 -1.04 0.44
C CYS A 184 5.10 -0.83 0.95
N GLN A 185 4.19 -0.49 0.07
CA GLN A 185 2.75 -0.38 0.30
C GLN A 185 2.03 -0.76 -0.99
N ALA A 186 0.88 -1.43 -0.91
CA ALA A 186 0.13 -1.75 -2.10
C ALA A 186 -0.38 -0.46 -2.78
N TYR A 187 0.00 -0.29 -4.07
CA TYR A 187 -0.43 0.82 -4.91
C TYR A 187 -0.86 0.26 -6.27
N LEU A 188 -2.04 -0.35 -6.30
CA LEU A 188 -2.48 -1.19 -7.43
C LEU A 188 -3.26 -0.43 -8.50
N ASN A 189 -3.77 0.76 -8.18
CA ASN A 189 -4.49 1.67 -9.07
C ASN A 189 -4.48 3.10 -8.52
N ARG A 190 -4.87 4.07 -9.35
CA ARG A 190 -5.28 5.39 -8.84
C ARG A 190 -6.49 5.26 -7.94
N CYS A 191 -6.71 6.23 -7.08
CA CYS A 191 -7.95 6.31 -6.30
C CYS A 191 -9.12 6.73 -7.19
N VAL A 192 -10.23 5.95 -7.13
CA VAL A 192 -11.47 6.25 -7.87
C VAL A 192 -12.62 6.56 -6.91
N ARG A 193 -12.43 6.39 -5.60
CA ARG A 193 -13.45 6.58 -4.58
C ARG A 193 -13.39 7.98 -3.95
N PRO A 194 -14.47 8.81 -4.08
CA PRO A 194 -14.50 10.17 -3.54
C PRO A 194 -14.35 10.24 -2.01
N ASP A 195 -14.88 9.26 -1.28
CA ASP A 195 -14.80 9.20 0.18
C ASP A 195 -13.37 8.90 0.67
N ILE A 196 -12.62 8.04 -0.02
CA ILE A 196 -11.19 7.82 0.24
C ILE A 196 -10.40 9.09 -0.02
N MET A 197 -10.66 9.74 -1.15
CA MET A 197 -10.00 10.99 -1.51
C MET A 197 -10.28 12.06 -0.47
N LEU A 198 -11.54 12.19 -0.02
CA LEU A 198 -11.92 13.12 1.04
C LEU A 198 -11.15 12.86 2.34
N GLY A 199 -11.07 11.61 2.80
CA GLY A 199 -10.33 11.24 4.00
C GLY A 199 -8.82 11.54 3.88
N THR A 200 -8.24 11.30 2.70
CA THR A 200 -6.84 11.62 2.42
C THR A 200 -6.58 13.12 2.48
N ILE A 201 -7.43 13.94 1.84
CA ILE A 201 -7.32 15.39 1.82
C ILE A 201 -7.51 15.98 3.23
N GLN A 202 -8.51 15.52 3.98
CA GLN A 202 -8.78 16.01 5.35
C GLN A 202 -7.63 15.69 6.32
N SER A 203 -6.78 14.73 6.00
CA SER A 203 -5.60 14.37 6.77
C SER A 203 -4.28 14.84 6.15
N SER A 204 -4.32 15.63 5.08
CA SER A 204 -3.12 16.12 4.40
C SER A 204 -2.18 16.81 5.39
N GLY A 205 -0.86 16.54 5.27
CA GLY A 205 0.16 17.03 6.19
C GLY A 205 0.18 16.39 7.58
N GLN A 206 -0.80 15.53 7.94
CA GLN A 206 -0.77 14.84 9.24
C GLN A 206 0.13 13.62 9.18
N THR A 207 1.06 13.53 10.13
CA THR A 207 2.01 12.42 10.34
C THR A 207 2.05 12.02 11.80
N ILE A 208 2.63 10.86 12.09
CA ILE A 208 2.75 10.36 13.45
C ILE A 208 4.22 10.40 13.87
N VAL A 209 4.49 11.00 15.04
CA VAL A 209 5.82 11.16 15.59
C VAL A 209 5.92 10.57 17.00
N ASP A 210 7.13 10.22 17.39
CA ASP A 210 7.48 9.90 18.77
C ASP A 210 7.63 11.16 19.65
N SER A 211 7.93 10.99 20.92
CA SER A 211 8.13 12.10 21.87
C SER A 211 9.32 13.01 21.54
N ALA A 212 10.23 12.57 20.67
CA ALA A 212 11.35 13.37 20.18
C ALA A 212 11.06 14.08 18.85
N GLY A 213 9.85 13.92 18.28
CA GLY A 213 9.44 14.50 17.00
C GLY A 213 9.89 13.73 15.77
N ASN A 214 10.41 12.51 15.93
CA ASN A 214 10.78 11.68 14.78
C ASN A 214 9.59 10.91 14.25
N LEU A 215 9.47 10.78 12.93
CA LEU A 215 8.47 9.91 12.29
C LEU A 215 8.62 8.48 12.81
N ILE A 216 7.51 7.85 13.21
CA ILE A 216 7.52 6.48 13.71
C ILE A 216 7.33 5.45 12.57
N GLU A 217 7.70 4.19 12.85
CA GLU A 217 7.22 3.06 12.05
C GLU A 217 5.72 2.88 12.29
N THR A 218 4.95 2.74 11.22
CA THR A 218 3.48 2.61 11.30
C THR A 218 2.99 1.31 10.70
N PRO A 219 3.44 0.13 11.19
CA PRO A 219 2.95 -1.14 10.72
C PRO A 219 1.47 -1.30 11.04
N PHE A 220 0.75 -1.95 10.13
CA PHE A 220 -0.66 -2.29 10.28
C PHE A 220 -0.92 -3.71 9.78
N HIS A 221 -2.03 -4.28 10.20
CA HIS A 221 -2.43 -5.63 9.82
C HIS A 221 -3.97 -5.71 9.77
N SER A 222 -4.50 -6.75 9.12
CA SER A 222 -5.94 -6.87 8.90
C SER A 222 -6.74 -6.95 10.20
N ASN A 223 -6.39 -7.88 11.11
CA ASN A 223 -7.12 -8.10 12.36
C ASN A 223 -6.19 -8.62 13.47
N SER A 224 -6.25 -8.04 14.66
CA SER A 224 -5.40 -8.43 15.79
C SER A 224 -5.80 -9.74 16.48
N GLY A 225 -7.05 -10.20 16.30
CA GLY A 225 -7.60 -11.36 17.04
C GLY A 225 -7.92 -11.07 18.50
N GLY A 226 -7.98 -9.80 18.92
CA GLY A 226 -8.30 -9.38 20.29
C GLY A 226 -7.14 -8.77 21.07
N GLU A 227 -5.92 -8.88 20.59
CA GLU A 227 -4.72 -8.32 21.19
C GLU A 227 -3.65 -8.07 20.13
N THR A 228 -2.99 -6.90 20.14
CA THR A 228 -1.85 -6.65 19.27
C THR A 228 -0.57 -7.30 19.82
N ALA A 229 0.50 -7.35 19.03
CA ALA A 229 1.80 -7.90 19.45
C ALA A 229 2.81 -6.78 19.70
N ASN A 230 3.78 -7.02 20.61
CA ASN A 230 4.94 -6.17 20.69
C ASN A 230 5.84 -6.32 19.46
N SER A 231 6.55 -5.28 19.08
CA SER A 231 7.42 -5.33 17.90
C SER A 231 8.54 -6.38 18.01
N GLU A 232 9.16 -6.55 19.17
CA GLU A 232 10.21 -7.52 19.40
C GLU A 232 9.75 -8.98 19.39
N ASP A 233 8.47 -9.24 19.60
CA ASP A 233 7.87 -10.59 19.56
C ASP A 233 7.71 -11.10 18.11
N VAL A 234 7.72 -10.17 17.15
CA VAL A 234 7.56 -10.46 15.72
C VAL A 234 8.85 -10.13 14.97
N TRP A 235 9.52 -9.03 15.32
CA TRP A 235 10.76 -8.55 14.71
C TRP A 235 11.87 -8.48 15.76
N ARG A 236 13.03 -7.91 15.40
CA ARG A 236 14.21 -7.89 16.31
C ARG A 236 14.19 -6.74 17.31
N SER A 237 13.56 -5.61 16.97
CA SER A 237 13.71 -4.37 17.72
C SER A 237 12.48 -4.06 18.55
N ALA A 238 12.70 -3.79 19.83
CA ALA A 238 11.68 -3.25 20.74
C ALA A 238 11.50 -1.76 20.47
N LEU A 239 10.36 -1.38 19.89
CA LEU A 239 10.01 0.01 19.67
C LEU A 239 9.01 0.47 20.74
N PRO A 240 9.26 1.58 21.44
CA PRO A 240 8.47 1.97 22.61
C PRO A 240 7.00 2.28 22.28
N TYR A 241 6.71 2.65 21.04
CA TYR A 241 5.38 2.96 20.55
C TYR A 241 4.66 1.77 19.90
N LEU A 242 5.31 0.61 19.72
CA LEU A 242 4.72 -0.63 19.19
C LEU A 242 4.60 -1.66 20.31
N ARG A 243 3.69 -1.40 21.22
CA ARG A 243 3.38 -2.26 22.37
C ARG A 243 2.08 -3.01 22.17
N SER A 244 1.99 -4.20 22.77
CA SER A 244 0.75 -4.96 22.82
C SER A 244 -0.32 -4.14 23.55
N VAL A 245 -1.48 -4.03 22.90
CA VAL A 245 -2.68 -3.43 23.48
C VAL A 245 -3.89 -4.37 23.30
N PRO A 246 -4.83 -4.41 24.27
CA PRO A 246 -6.11 -5.08 24.08
C PRO A 246 -6.87 -4.46 22.93
N ASP A 247 -7.40 -5.29 22.01
CA ASP A 247 -8.16 -4.86 20.85
C ASP A 247 -9.45 -5.68 20.69
N THR A 248 -10.36 -5.53 21.64
CA THR A 248 -11.68 -6.19 21.59
C THR A 248 -12.54 -5.71 20.42
N PHE A 249 -12.15 -4.59 19.77
CA PHE A 249 -12.83 -4.06 18.58
C PHE A 249 -12.65 -4.98 17.37
N SER A 250 -11.58 -5.78 17.33
CA SER A 250 -11.33 -6.75 16.24
C SER A 250 -12.15 -8.04 16.35
N TYR A 251 -12.87 -8.28 17.46
CA TYR A 251 -13.73 -9.45 17.61
C TYR A 251 -14.95 -9.41 16.68
N HIS A 252 -15.36 -10.59 16.19
CA HIS A 252 -16.52 -10.77 15.32
C HIS A 252 -16.47 -9.99 14.01
N MET A 253 -15.28 -9.58 13.60
CA MET A 253 -15.01 -9.03 12.27
C MET A 253 -14.66 -10.15 11.29
N ARG A 254 -14.61 -9.85 10.01
CA ARG A 254 -14.43 -10.83 8.92
C ARG A 254 -13.19 -11.71 9.09
N GLN A 255 -12.08 -11.15 9.59
CA GLN A 255 -10.81 -11.85 9.74
C GLN A 255 -10.48 -12.20 11.19
N SER A 256 -11.48 -12.17 12.09
CA SER A 256 -11.27 -12.40 13.53
C SER A 256 -10.92 -13.84 13.87
N GLU A 257 -11.34 -14.81 13.07
CA GLU A 257 -11.15 -16.22 13.35
C GLU A 257 -10.73 -17.01 12.12
N TRP A 258 -10.00 -18.11 12.34
CA TRP A 258 -9.61 -19.03 11.30
C TRP A 258 -9.34 -20.43 11.88
N VAL A 259 -9.46 -21.45 11.05
CA VAL A 259 -9.18 -22.83 11.42
C VAL A 259 -8.27 -23.48 10.37
N LYS A 260 -7.28 -24.26 10.83
CA LYS A 260 -6.47 -25.12 9.97
C LYS A 260 -6.36 -26.51 10.58
N VAL A 261 -6.66 -27.51 9.78
CA VAL A 261 -6.62 -28.93 10.20
C VAL A 261 -5.40 -29.59 9.59
N LEU A 262 -4.66 -30.34 10.42
CA LEU A 262 -3.44 -31.08 10.05
C LEU A 262 -3.58 -32.52 10.58
N SER A 263 -2.88 -33.49 9.97
CA SER A 263 -2.67 -34.77 10.62
C SER A 263 -1.70 -34.63 11.80
N GLU A 264 -1.88 -35.44 12.85
CA GLU A 264 -0.95 -35.52 13.98
C GLU A 264 0.48 -35.76 13.47
N GLU A 265 0.66 -36.68 12.54
CA GLU A 265 1.94 -37.02 11.94
C GLU A 265 2.62 -35.79 11.31
N LYS A 266 1.90 -34.99 10.49
CA LYS A 266 2.44 -33.79 9.87
C LYS A 266 2.87 -32.74 10.90
N TRP A 267 2.06 -32.54 11.95
CA TRP A 267 2.34 -31.61 13.03
C TRP A 267 3.57 -32.04 13.83
N MET A 268 3.62 -33.28 14.30
CA MET A 268 4.72 -33.80 15.11
C MET A 268 6.02 -33.90 14.32
N ASN A 269 5.97 -34.41 13.09
CA ASN A 269 7.15 -34.51 12.20
C ASN A 269 7.77 -33.15 11.86
N TYR A 270 6.98 -32.07 11.80
CA TYR A 270 7.51 -30.74 11.64
C TYR A 270 8.47 -30.37 12.78
N PHE A 271 8.09 -30.61 14.02
CA PHE A 271 8.92 -30.31 15.18
C PHE A 271 10.12 -31.26 15.30
N ALA A 272 9.93 -32.54 15.05
CA ALA A 272 11.03 -33.52 15.08
C ALA A 272 12.08 -33.23 14.01
N ASN A 273 11.65 -33.07 12.76
CA ASN A 273 12.59 -33.02 11.62
C ASN A 273 13.21 -31.62 11.43
N ARG A 274 12.44 -30.55 11.67
CA ARG A 274 12.91 -29.19 11.41
C ARG A 274 13.48 -28.50 12.64
N HIS A 275 13.04 -28.90 13.84
CA HIS A 275 13.45 -28.28 15.10
C HIS A 275 14.18 -29.25 16.03
N HIS A 276 14.36 -30.49 15.63
CA HIS A 276 15.07 -31.55 16.37
C HIS A 276 14.55 -31.77 17.78
N LEU A 277 13.22 -31.58 17.98
CA LEU A 277 12.58 -31.87 19.25
C LEU A 277 12.33 -33.38 19.39
N ASP A 278 12.55 -33.92 20.59
CA ASP A 278 12.15 -35.29 20.91
C ASP A 278 10.64 -35.36 21.12
N ILE A 279 9.92 -35.70 20.06
CA ILE A 279 8.44 -35.84 20.09
C ILE A 279 7.95 -37.04 20.91
N HIS A 280 8.86 -37.89 21.43
CA HIS A 280 8.55 -39.00 22.33
C HIS A 280 8.68 -38.59 23.81
N ASP A 281 9.27 -37.41 24.11
CA ASP A 281 9.23 -36.81 25.41
C ASP A 281 7.79 -36.38 25.75
N ASP A 282 7.24 -36.89 26.87
CA ASP A 282 5.85 -36.66 27.27
C ASP A 282 5.53 -35.18 27.48
N SER A 283 6.48 -34.38 27.99
CA SER A 283 6.29 -32.95 28.26
C SER A 283 6.20 -32.15 26.95
N ILE A 284 7.14 -32.43 26.04
CA ILE A 284 7.17 -31.80 24.70
C ILE A 284 5.90 -32.18 23.93
N ARG A 285 5.57 -33.46 23.90
CA ARG A 285 4.37 -33.97 23.24
C ARG A 285 3.09 -33.33 23.81
N HIS A 286 3.00 -33.25 25.13
CA HIS A 286 1.86 -32.62 25.79
C HIS A 286 1.73 -31.13 25.38
N GLU A 287 2.83 -30.35 25.46
CA GLU A 287 2.80 -28.94 25.07
C GLU A 287 2.40 -28.77 23.60
N LEU A 288 2.95 -29.59 22.68
CA LEU A 288 2.63 -29.52 21.25
C LEU A 288 1.16 -29.84 20.93
N LEU A 289 0.51 -30.69 21.72
CA LEU A 289 -0.86 -31.15 21.46
C LEU A 289 -1.94 -30.39 22.26
N THR A 290 -1.53 -29.60 23.28
CA THR A 290 -2.47 -28.89 24.17
C THR A 290 -2.17 -27.39 24.27
N PHE A 291 -1.33 -26.85 23.39
CA PHE A 291 -0.93 -25.46 23.41
C PHE A 291 -2.12 -24.51 23.32
N THR A 292 -2.21 -23.57 24.27
CA THR A 292 -3.26 -22.56 24.31
C THR A 292 -2.70 -21.18 24.61
N GLN A 293 -3.39 -20.15 24.16
CA GLN A 293 -3.03 -18.74 24.35
C GLN A 293 -4.26 -17.98 24.85
N SER A 294 -4.26 -17.52 26.09
CA SER A 294 -5.21 -16.52 26.61
C SER A 294 -4.75 -15.08 26.33
N SER A 295 -3.46 -14.89 26.15
CA SER A 295 -2.74 -13.70 25.67
C SER A 295 -1.63 -14.18 24.74
N ARG A 296 -1.14 -13.29 23.86
CA ARG A 296 -0.16 -13.69 22.84
C ARG A 296 1.11 -14.27 23.45
N LYS A 297 1.46 -15.46 23.02
CA LYS A 297 2.74 -16.11 23.26
C LYS A 297 3.65 -15.94 22.04
N VAL A 298 4.95 -16.09 22.26
CA VAL A 298 5.94 -15.95 21.18
C VAL A 298 6.51 -17.28 20.72
N ARG A 299 6.38 -18.35 21.54
CA ARG A 299 6.97 -19.67 21.28
C ARG A 299 6.06 -20.80 21.75
N ILE A 300 6.29 -21.99 21.16
CA ILE A 300 5.85 -23.30 21.64
C ILE A 300 7.07 -24.22 21.63
N CYS A 301 7.40 -24.90 22.75
CA CYS A 301 8.60 -25.71 22.91
C CYS A 301 9.85 -25.01 22.31
N ASP A 302 10.10 -23.77 22.66
CA ASP A 302 11.19 -22.91 22.15
C ASP A 302 11.17 -22.60 20.65
N VAL A 303 10.21 -23.09 19.88
CA VAL A 303 10.04 -22.76 18.48
C VAL A 303 9.24 -21.45 18.34
N PRO A 304 9.76 -20.42 17.63
CA PRO A 304 9.05 -19.17 17.44
C PRO A 304 7.75 -19.37 16.66
N LEU A 305 6.65 -18.81 17.15
CA LEU A 305 5.33 -18.90 16.47
C LEU A 305 5.33 -18.18 15.11
N THR A 306 6.17 -17.18 14.91
CA THR A 306 6.36 -16.52 13.61
C THR A 306 6.90 -17.49 12.56
N ARG A 307 7.81 -18.39 12.94
CA ARG A 307 8.33 -19.44 12.05
C ARG A 307 7.22 -20.46 11.71
N ILE A 308 6.47 -20.91 12.73
CA ILE A 308 5.35 -21.85 12.53
C ILE A 308 4.30 -21.21 11.62
N ARG A 309 3.98 -19.92 11.83
CA ARG A 309 3.07 -19.17 10.97
C ARG A 309 3.52 -19.21 9.50
N ASN A 310 4.78 -18.91 9.23
CA ASN A 310 5.32 -18.90 7.87
C ASN A 310 5.34 -20.30 7.24
N ASP A 311 5.87 -21.30 7.95
CA ASP A 311 6.06 -22.66 7.43
C ASP A 311 4.72 -23.38 7.16
N PHE A 312 3.68 -23.10 7.96
CA PHE A 312 2.34 -23.62 7.76
C PHE A 312 1.40 -22.64 7.05
N GLN A 313 1.87 -21.48 6.63
CA GLN A 313 1.04 -20.43 6.00
C GLN A 313 -0.22 -20.13 6.83
N LEU A 314 -0.03 -19.84 8.12
CA LEU A 314 -1.13 -19.50 9.03
C LEU A 314 -1.46 -18.01 8.92
N LYS A 315 -2.73 -17.67 9.14
CA LYS A 315 -3.17 -16.27 9.09
C LYS A 315 -2.54 -15.41 10.19
N SER A 316 -2.30 -15.96 11.38
CA SER A 316 -1.68 -15.27 12.52
C SER A 316 -0.84 -16.21 13.37
N THR A 317 -0.12 -15.66 14.35
CA THR A 317 0.56 -16.41 15.42
C THR A 317 -0.33 -16.67 16.62
N PHE A 318 -1.55 -16.14 16.64
CA PHE A 318 -2.47 -16.21 17.77
C PHE A 318 -3.45 -17.36 17.56
N PHE A 319 -3.07 -18.59 17.99
CA PHE A 319 -3.88 -19.81 17.81
C PHE A 319 -3.73 -20.78 18.99
N ASN A 320 -4.73 -21.61 19.15
CA ASN A 320 -4.77 -22.74 20.07
C ASN A 320 -4.66 -24.05 19.29
N VAL A 321 -4.13 -25.08 19.94
CA VAL A 321 -4.04 -26.44 19.41
C VAL A 321 -5.13 -27.30 20.07
N LEU A 322 -5.97 -27.92 19.26
CA LEU A 322 -6.97 -28.89 19.68
C LEU A 322 -6.62 -30.25 19.06
N TYR A 323 -6.36 -31.24 19.90
CA TYR A 323 -6.00 -32.60 19.47
C TYR A 323 -7.14 -33.59 19.61
N ASP A 324 -7.43 -34.26 18.52
CA ASP A 324 -8.37 -35.40 18.47
C ASP A 324 -7.57 -36.69 18.34
N SER A 325 -7.42 -37.42 19.46
CA SER A 325 -6.61 -38.63 19.51
C SER A 325 -7.27 -39.81 18.75
N ALA A 326 -8.60 -39.84 18.65
CA ALA A 326 -9.29 -40.89 17.92
C ALA A 326 -9.15 -40.75 16.40
N ALA A 327 -9.10 -39.51 15.90
CA ALA A 327 -8.91 -39.19 14.48
C ALA A 327 -7.45 -38.91 14.11
N HIS A 328 -6.51 -38.96 15.04
CA HIS A 328 -5.10 -38.55 14.84
C HIS A 328 -4.99 -37.19 14.15
N ARG A 329 -5.74 -36.20 14.64
CA ARG A 329 -5.91 -34.91 13.99
C ARG A 329 -5.62 -33.76 14.94
N VAL A 330 -4.84 -32.79 14.43
CA VAL A 330 -4.54 -31.51 15.10
C VAL A 330 -5.33 -30.41 14.40
N THR A 331 -6.12 -29.67 15.15
CA THR A 331 -6.84 -28.50 14.67
C THR A 331 -6.22 -27.25 15.29
N LEU A 332 -5.71 -26.36 14.46
CA LEU A 332 -5.28 -25.03 14.87
C LEU A 332 -6.49 -24.10 14.80
N SER A 333 -6.98 -23.64 15.95
CA SER A 333 -8.05 -22.65 16.06
C SER A 333 -7.42 -21.30 16.35
N GLY A 334 -7.41 -20.41 15.39
CA GLY A 334 -6.67 -19.16 15.47
C GLY A 334 -7.53 -17.91 15.41
N HIS A 335 -6.95 -16.80 15.84
CA HIS A 335 -7.56 -15.49 15.90
C HIS A 335 -6.73 -14.47 15.14
N GLY A 336 -7.43 -13.57 14.40
CA GLY A 336 -6.82 -12.48 13.65
C GLY A 336 -6.10 -12.89 12.38
N TYR A 337 -5.65 -11.86 11.64
CA TYR A 337 -4.93 -12.01 10.38
C TYR A 337 -3.85 -10.95 10.22
N GLY A 338 -2.61 -11.39 10.00
CA GLY A 338 -1.43 -10.57 9.83
C GLY A 338 -0.40 -10.79 10.94
N HIS A 339 0.59 -9.88 11.00
CA HIS A 339 1.69 -9.96 11.98
C HIS A 339 1.28 -9.55 13.40
N GLY A 340 0.19 -8.81 13.56
CA GLY A 340 -0.36 -8.39 14.85
C GLY A 340 0.27 -7.13 15.46
N VAL A 341 1.30 -6.54 14.88
CA VAL A 341 1.98 -5.35 15.45
C VAL A 341 1.32 -4.07 14.95
N GLY A 342 1.17 -3.07 15.81
CA GLY A 342 0.60 -1.77 15.48
C GLY A 342 -0.89 -1.81 15.20
N LEU A 343 -1.38 -1.11 14.17
CA LEU A 343 -2.80 -0.87 13.94
C LEU A 343 -3.52 -2.08 13.34
N SER A 344 -4.66 -2.44 13.93
CA SER A 344 -5.63 -3.38 13.37
C SER A 344 -6.62 -2.65 12.48
N GLN A 345 -6.68 -2.99 11.18
CA GLN A 345 -7.59 -2.36 10.23
C GLN A 345 -9.05 -2.62 10.58
N GLU A 346 -9.41 -3.87 10.89
CA GLU A 346 -10.78 -4.20 11.28
C GLU A 346 -11.15 -3.65 12.66
N GLY A 347 -10.19 -3.56 13.59
CA GLY A 347 -10.36 -2.84 14.85
C GLY A 347 -10.65 -1.35 14.60
N THR A 348 -9.91 -0.71 13.69
CA THR A 348 -10.15 0.68 13.26
C THR A 348 -11.55 0.87 12.68
N ILE A 349 -11.99 0.00 11.77
CA ILE A 349 -13.33 0.05 11.17
C ILE A 349 -14.41 0.00 12.28
N ARG A 350 -14.27 -0.89 13.24
CA ARG A 350 -15.21 -1.01 14.37
C ARG A 350 -15.18 0.21 15.27
N MET A 351 -13.99 0.73 15.60
CA MET A 351 -13.82 1.93 16.45
C MET A 351 -14.47 3.15 15.80
N VAL A 352 -14.28 3.37 14.50
CA VAL A 352 -14.94 4.45 13.75
C VAL A 352 -16.45 4.27 13.76
N GLY A 353 -16.95 3.05 13.54
CA GLY A 353 -18.38 2.74 13.64
C GLY A 353 -18.99 2.99 15.02
N LEU A 354 -18.18 3.02 16.07
CA LEU A 354 -18.58 3.40 17.43
C LEU A 354 -18.41 4.90 17.73
N GLY A 355 -18.00 5.70 16.74
CA GLY A 355 -17.81 7.15 16.89
C GLY A 355 -16.50 7.54 17.60
N ILE A 356 -15.53 6.63 17.71
CA ILE A 356 -14.21 6.94 18.28
C ILE A 356 -13.42 7.76 17.26
N SER A 357 -12.85 8.88 17.68
CA SER A 357 -12.13 9.78 16.80
C SER A 357 -10.85 9.15 16.24
N TYR A 358 -10.48 9.52 15.00
CA TYR A 358 -9.28 9.04 14.31
C TYR A 358 -7.99 9.23 15.13
N ASP A 359 -7.87 10.34 15.86
CA ASP A 359 -6.74 10.64 16.75
C ASP A 359 -6.68 9.65 17.93
N SER A 360 -7.81 9.35 18.56
CA SER A 360 -7.90 8.36 19.64
C SER A 360 -7.56 6.95 19.15
N ILE A 361 -7.97 6.61 17.92
CA ILE A 361 -7.65 5.31 17.30
C ILE A 361 -6.14 5.18 17.08
N ILE A 362 -5.50 6.20 16.52
CA ILE A 362 -4.05 6.21 16.29
C ILE A 362 -3.29 6.07 17.61
N ARG A 363 -3.67 6.81 18.65
CA ARG A 363 -3.05 6.73 19.98
C ARG A 363 -3.28 5.39 20.69
N HIS A 364 -4.38 4.72 20.41
CA HIS A 364 -4.65 3.39 20.94
C HIS A 364 -3.64 2.37 20.43
N TYR A 365 -3.33 2.38 19.13
CA TYR A 365 -2.44 1.39 18.52
C TYR A 365 -0.95 1.77 18.56
N TYR A 366 -0.62 3.06 18.63
CA TYR A 366 0.76 3.56 18.68
C TYR A 366 0.98 4.29 20.00
N THR A 367 1.38 3.53 21.02
CA THR A 367 1.48 3.98 22.41
C THR A 367 2.43 5.17 22.56
N GLY A 368 1.95 6.29 23.12
CA GLY A 368 2.75 7.49 23.37
C GLY A 368 3.14 8.29 22.12
N ALA A 369 2.70 7.86 20.92
CA ALA A 369 2.90 8.63 19.71
C ALA A 369 1.89 9.77 19.59
N GLN A 370 2.23 10.78 18.79
CA GLN A 370 1.43 11.99 18.58
C GLN A 370 1.25 12.29 17.10
N ILE A 371 0.09 12.85 16.74
CA ILE A 371 -0.12 13.38 15.40
C ILE A 371 0.50 14.77 15.35
N GLN A 372 1.36 14.99 14.35
CA GLN A 372 1.97 16.27 14.04
C GLN A 372 1.49 16.74 12.67
N TYR A 373 1.30 18.06 12.52
CA TYR A 373 1.07 18.68 11.22
C TYR A 373 2.41 19.12 10.62
N ASP A 374 2.61 18.80 9.37
CA ASP A 374 3.62 19.45 8.55
C ASP A 374 3.13 20.87 8.24
N THR A 375 3.75 21.87 8.85
CA THR A 375 3.38 23.29 8.70
C THR A 375 4.13 23.94 7.53
N GLU A 376 5.12 23.29 6.95
CA GLU A 376 5.94 23.86 5.88
C GLU A 376 5.30 23.71 4.48
N HIS A 377 4.46 22.67 4.28
CA HIS A 377 3.95 22.31 2.95
C HIS A 377 2.43 22.03 2.84
N PRO A 378 1.56 22.53 3.72
CA PRO A 378 0.26 21.91 3.98
C PRO A 378 -0.86 22.23 2.99
N HIS A 379 -0.82 23.28 2.21
CA HIS A 379 -2.08 23.83 1.71
C HIS A 379 -2.23 24.02 0.20
N THR A 380 -1.16 24.20 -0.55
CA THR A 380 -1.24 24.50 -1.99
C THR A 380 -1.86 23.35 -2.79
N TYR A 381 -1.57 22.11 -2.40
CA TYR A 381 -2.11 20.92 -3.05
C TYR A 381 -3.60 20.71 -2.70
N VAL A 382 -3.97 20.85 -1.42
CA VAL A 382 -5.36 20.68 -0.95
C VAL A 382 -6.27 21.72 -1.60
N GLU A 383 -5.84 22.98 -1.70
CA GLU A 383 -6.59 24.02 -2.40
C GLU A 383 -6.75 23.73 -3.89
N ASN A 384 -5.69 23.35 -4.57
CA ASN A 384 -5.75 23.00 -5.98
C ASN A 384 -6.66 21.79 -6.23
N TYR A 385 -6.59 20.76 -5.38
CA TYR A 385 -7.41 19.56 -5.51
C TYR A 385 -8.87 19.80 -5.17
N ILE A 386 -9.17 20.56 -4.10
CA ILE A 386 -10.54 20.99 -3.78
C ILE A 386 -11.11 21.85 -4.90
N GLN A 387 -10.33 22.76 -5.47
CA GLN A 387 -10.72 23.56 -6.62
C GLN A 387 -11.02 22.69 -7.84
N GLN A 388 -10.22 21.66 -8.10
CA GLN A 388 -10.44 20.71 -9.20
C GLN A 388 -11.71 19.88 -9.00
N ILE A 389 -11.93 19.31 -7.81
CA ILE A 389 -13.16 18.56 -7.50
C ILE A 389 -14.38 19.50 -7.58
N THR A 390 -14.27 20.71 -7.03
CA THR A 390 -15.34 21.69 -7.08
C THR A 390 -15.66 22.05 -8.54
N ARG A 391 -14.64 22.29 -9.35
CA ARG A 391 -14.79 22.56 -10.79
C ARG A 391 -15.42 21.40 -11.53
N ILE A 392 -15.00 20.16 -11.29
CA ILE A 392 -15.58 18.96 -11.89
C ILE A 392 -17.05 18.83 -11.51
N ILE A 393 -17.40 19.05 -10.23
CA ILE A 393 -18.78 19.01 -9.74
C ILE A 393 -19.63 20.14 -10.36
N GLU A 394 -19.07 21.34 -10.53
CA GLU A 394 -19.74 22.47 -11.14
C GLU A 394 -19.92 22.31 -12.65
N GLU A 395 -18.90 21.82 -13.35
CA GLU A 395 -19.00 21.52 -14.79
C GLU A 395 -20.06 20.45 -15.05
N ASP A 396 -20.15 19.45 -14.17
CA ASP A 396 -21.16 18.40 -14.26
C ASP A 396 -22.59 18.90 -13.95
N LYS A 397 -22.76 19.73 -12.92
CA LYS A 397 -24.05 20.40 -12.67
C LYS A 397 -24.50 21.27 -13.86
N ASN A 398 -23.55 21.94 -14.52
CA ASN A 398 -23.83 22.74 -15.71
C ASN A 398 -24.10 21.90 -16.96
N ALA A 399 -23.46 20.72 -17.08
CA ALA A 399 -23.70 19.74 -18.15
C ALA A 399 -25.09 19.11 -18.01
N VAL A 400 -25.51 18.73 -16.80
CA VAL A 400 -26.86 18.21 -16.50
C VAL A 400 -27.96 19.24 -16.83
N THR A 401 -27.69 20.53 -16.61
CA THR A 401 -28.65 21.60 -16.99
C THR A 401 -28.73 21.83 -18.51
N ARG A 402 -27.66 21.54 -19.24
CA ARG A 402 -27.62 21.64 -20.73
C ARG A 402 -28.11 20.40 -21.48
N THR A 403 -28.14 19.22 -20.83
CA THR A 403 -28.48 17.93 -21.47
C THR A 403 -29.76 17.29 -20.97
N LYS A 404 -30.89 18.07 -20.89
CA LYS A 404 -32.22 17.45 -20.91
C LYS A 404 -32.54 16.80 -22.27
N SER A 405 -31.58 16.70 -23.19
CA SER A 405 -31.80 16.10 -24.53
C SER A 405 -30.54 15.46 -25.14
N LYS A 406 -29.83 14.57 -24.48
CA LYS A 406 -29.07 13.48 -25.15
C LYS A 406 -28.44 12.58 -24.06
N LYS A 407 -28.77 11.30 -24.18
CA LYS A 407 -28.30 10.19 -23.35
C LYS A 407 -26.79 9.92 -23.56
N ASP A 408 -25.91 10.75 -23.02
CA ASP A 408 -24.53 10.36 -22.83
C ASP A 408 -23.98 11.08 -21.59
N ASP A 409 -24.13 10.40 -20.49
CA ASP A 409 -23.83 10.82 -19.14
C ASP A 409 -22.36 10.48 -18.81
N TRP A 410 -21.50 11.49 -18.69
CA TRP A 410 -20.07 11.31 -18.34
C TRP A 410 -19.90 10.75 -16.93
N LEU A 411 -20.71 11.21 -15.95
CA LEU A 411 -20.79 10.58 -14.63
C LEU A 411 -21.34 9.16 -14.74
N GLY A 412 -22.31 8.93 -15.61
CA GLY A 412 -22.79 7.60 -15.93
C GLY A 412 -21.72 6.72 -16.60
N ARG A 413 -20.73 7.29 -17.28
CA ARG A 413 -19.52 6.56 -17.71
C ARG A 413 -18.57 6.30 -16.53
N LEU A 414 -18.34 7.28 -15.68
CA LEU A 414 -17.54 7.11 -14.45
C LEU A 414 -18.21 6.12 -13.48
N PHE A 415 -19.53 6.22 -13.29
CA PHE A 415 -20.30 5.28 -12.46
C PHE A 415 -20.55 3.94 -13.14
N ARG A 416 -20.62 3.85 -14.49
CA ARG A 416 -20.65 2.57 -15.22
C ARG A 416 -19.30 1.86 -15.24
N LEU A 417 -18.20 2.58 -15.19
CA LEU A 417 -16.88 2.02 -14.90
C LEU A 417 -16.85 1.48 -13.46
N ARG A 418 -17.44 2.21 -12.50
CA ARG A 418 -17.64 1.75 -11.13
C ARG A 418 -18.46 0.46 -11.04
N ASP A 419 -19.62 0.39 -11.72
CA ASP A 419 -20.50 -0.79 -11.70
C ASP A 419 -19.90 -2.01 -12.44
N ARG A 420 -18.90 -1.80 -13.28
CA ARG A 420 -18.11 -2.85 -13.91
C ARG A 420 -16.98 -3.34 -13.00
N GLU A 421 -16.36 -2.43 -12.24
CA GLU A 421 -15.29 -2.71 -11.29
C GLU A 421 -15.84 -3.27 -9.96
N GLU A 422 -17.05 -2.87 -9.50
CA GLU A 422 -17.70 -3.42 -8.30
C GLU A 422 -18.12 -4.89 -8.43
N ARG A 423 -18.16 -5.47 -9.64
CA ARG A 423 -18.37 -6.91 -9.85
C ARG A 423 -17.07 -7.72 -9.89
N GLU A 424 -15.93 -7.07 -9.92
CA GLU A 424 -14.63 -7.73 -9.98
C GLU A 424 -13.82 -7.35 -8.75
N GLU A 425 -13.89 -8.22 -7.74
CA GLU A 425 -12.95 -8.41 -6.62
C GLU A 425 -12.33 -7.13 -6.03
N VAL A 426 -12.96 -6.65 -4.95
CA VAL A 426 -12.20 -6.02 -3.86
C VAL A 426 -10.96 -6.89 -3.62
N TYR A 427 -9.76 -6.29 -3.71
CA TYR A 427 -8.51 -6.95 -3.34
C TYR A 427 -8.76 -7.73 -2.06
N ASP A 428 -8.82 -9.05 -2.17
CA ASP A 428 -8.85 -9.94 -1.02
C ASP A 428 -7.40 -10.21 -0.65
N PRO A 429 -6.89 -9.62 0.45
CA PRO A 429 -5.54 -9.92 0.93
C PRO A 429 -5.36 -11.41 1.26
N ASN A 430 -6.45 -12.20 1.25
CA ASN A 430 -6.40 -13.65 1.40
C ASN A 430 -6.22 -14.40 0.08
N ASN A 431 -6.44 -13.74 -1.06
CA ASN A 431 -6.30 -14.32 -2.39
C ASN A 431 -5.08 -13.77 -3.15
N ALA A 432 -4.26 -12.93 -2.51
CA ALA A 432 -2.91 -12.73 -2.95
C ALA A 432 -2.23 -14.09 -2.84
N ASP A 433 -1.87 -14.69 -3.98
CA ASP A 433 -0.94 -15.82 -4.01
C ASP A 433 0.22 -15.43 -3.08
N LEU A 434 0.28 -16.14 -1.95
CA LEU A 434 1.31 -15.98 -0.95
C LEU A 434 2.60 -16.52 -1.56
N ASP A 435 3.19 -15.76 -2.49
CA ASP A 435 4.58 -15.94 -2.85
C ASP A 435 5.41 -15.61 -1.61
N THR A 436 6.01 -16.65 -1.11
CA THR A 436 6.49 -16.91 0.24
C THR A 436 7.82 -16.25 0.60
N ASP A 437 8.12 -15.05 0.12
CA ASP A 437 9.34 -14.33 0.50
C ASP A 437 9.07 -13.07 1.33
N TRP A 438 8.41 -13.29 2.50
CA TRP A 438 8.33 -12.29 3.56
C TRP A 438 9.62 -12.31 4.42
N GLN A 439 10.74 -12.03 3.83
CA GLN A 439 11.92 -11.63 4.58
C GLN A 439 11.95 -10.11 4.64
N TYR A 440 11.36 -9.56 5.72
CA TYR A 440 11.72 -8.22 6.14
C TYR A 440 13.15 -8.26 6.69
N ASP A 441 14.12 -7.85 5.90
CA ASP A 441 15.42 -7.40 6.39
C ASP A 441 15.24 -5.98 6.95
N TRP A 442 15.01 -5.92 8.27
CA TRP A 442 15.04 -4.69 9.06
C TRP A 442 16.43 -4.48 9.65
#